data_869aeeadcaad876b08045eae6c704584
#
_entry.id   869aeeadcaad876b08045eae6c704584
#
_cell.length_a   1.000
_cell.length_b   1.000
_cell.length_c   1.000
_cell.angle_alpha   90.00
_cell.angle_beta   90.00
_cell.angle_gamma   90.00
#
_symmetry.space_group_name_H-M   'P 1'
#
loop_
_entity.id
_entity.type
_entity.pdbx_description
1 polymer ?
#
loop_
_entity_poly.entity_id
_entity_poly.type
_entity_poly.pdbx_seq_one_letter_code
_entity_poly.pdbx_strand_id
1 'polypeptide(L)'
;MATVELTTGNFEQLTHAEGIALIDFWAEWCGPCRAFAPVFDAASDRHPDILFGKVDTEAETALASAHRITSIPTLMVVRDGVLVYRQPGALAEPQLELLIEKARELDMDDVRRQLANTCLLYTSDAA
;
A
#
# COMPACT_ATOMS: atom_id res chain seq x y z
N MET A 1 -6.08 -16.27 6.41
CA MET A 1 -5.92 -14.93 6.97
C MET A 1 -4.46 -14.66 7.26
N ALA A 2 -3.77 -14.17 6.25
CA ALA A 2 -2.33 -13.93 6.31
C ALA A 2 -2.00 -12.42 6.40
N THR A 3 -2.95 -11.61 6.86
CA THR A 3 -2.73 -10.17 7.03
C THR A 3 -1.91 -9.89 8.29
N VAL A 4 -1.11 -8.82 8.22
CA VAL A 4 -0.24 -8.40 9.31
C VAL A 4 -0.67 -7.02 9.77
N GLU A 5 -0.78 -6.84 11.09
CA GLU A 5 -1.07 -5.52 11.64
C GLU A 5 0.19 -4.65 11.58
N LEU A 6 0.08 -3.52 10.91
CA LEU A 6 1.18 -2.57 10.81
C LEU A 6 1.01 -1.45 11.82
N THR A 7 2.11 -1.16 12.52
CA THR A 7 2.17 -0.11 13.55
C THR A 7 3.31 0.84 13.23
N THR A 8 3.38 1.94 13.96
CA THR A 8 4.50 2.87 13.85
C THR A 8 5.85 2.14 14.04
N GLY A 9 5.86 1.11 14.88
CA GLY A 9 7.09 0.38 15.19
C GLY A 9 7.58 -0.59 14.12
N ASN A 10 6.71 -1.09 13.25
CA ASN A 10 7.08 -2.11 12.26
C ASN A 10 6.84 -1.70 10.80
N PHE A 11 6.19 -0.56 10.56
CA PHE A 11 5.76 -0.16 9.22
C PHE A 11 6.93 -0.07 8.24
N GLU A 12 7.96 0.71 8.58
CA GLU A 12 9.09 0.91 7.67
C GLU A 12 9.82 -0.39 7.37
N GLN A 13 10.14 -1.14 8.40
CA GLN A 13 10.88 -2.39 8.24
C GLN A 13 10.15 -3.37 7.33
N LEU A 14 8.84 -3.53 7.52
CA LEU A 14 8.07 -4.51 6.78
C LEU A 14 7.73 -4.05 5.37
N THR A 15 7.49 -2.75 5.16
CA THR A 15 7.08 -2.24 3.85
C THR A 15 8.25 -1.89 2.95
N HIS A 16 9.45 -1.69 3.51
CA HIS A 16 10.65 -1.41 2.72
C HIS A 16 11.45 -2.65 2.36
N ALA A 17 10.99 -3.82 2.77
CA ALA A 17 11.61 -5.08 2.38
C ALA A 17 11.46 -5.31 0.88
N GLU A 18 12.33 -6.15 0.31
CA GLU A 18 12.25 -6.55 -1.08
C GLU A 18 10.93 -7.27 -1.34
N GLY A 19 10.33 -7.05 -2.51
CA GLY A 19 9.07 -7.66 -2.91
C GLY A 19 7.91 -6.67 -2.84
N ILE A 20 6.70 -7.21 -2.77
CA ILE A 20 5.46 -6.43 -2.82
C ILE A 20 4.82 -6.37 -1.44
N ALA A 21 4.37 -5.18 -1.05
CA ALA A 21 3.52 -4.98 0.12
C ALA A 21 2.26 -4.24 -0.31
N LEU A 22 1.09 -4.77 0.08
CA LEU A 22 -0.18 -4.09 -0.04
C LEU A 22 -0.57 -3.60 1.35
N ILE A 23 -1.00 -2.34 1.45
CA ILE A 23 -1.29 -1.72 2.73
C ILE A 23 -2.70 -1.14 2.69
N ASP A 24 -3.56 -1.63 3.60
CA ASP A 24 -4.93 -1.19 3.76
C ASP A 24 -5.04 -0.28 4.99
N PHE A 25 -5.30 1.00 4.75
CA PHE A 25 -5.60 1.96 5.83
C PHE A 25 -7.10 1.92 6.07
N TRP A 26 -7.52 1.56 7.27
CA TRP A 26 -8.90 1.24 7.59
C TRP A 26 -9.30 1.76 8.98
N ALA A 27 -10.58 1.69 9.29
CA ALA A 27 -11.11 1.91 10.64
C ALA A 27 -12.31 1.00 10.88
N GLU A 28 -12.53 0.63 12.12
CA GLU A 28 -13.59 -0.31 12.48
C GLU A 28 -14.99 0.23 12.16
N TRP A 29 -15.19 1.53 12.32
CA TRP A 29 -16.50 2.17 12.05
C TRP A 29 -16.81 2.36 10.58
N CYS A 30 -15.87 2.13 9.71
CA CYS A 30 -15.97 2.41 8.29
C CYS A 30 -16.64 1.24 7.54
N GLY A 31 -17.84 1.48 7.00
CA GLY A 31 -18.58 0.47 6.24
C GLY A 31 -17.84 -0.11 5.05
N PRO A 32 -17.33 0.74 4.14
CA PRO A 32 -16.55 0.25 3.00
C PRO A 32 -15.29 -0.51 3.41
N CYS A 33 -14.65 -0.14 4.53
CA CYS A 33 -13.49 -0.85 5.06
C CYS A 33 -13.88 -2.28 5.45
N ARG A 34 -15.04 -2.45 6.10
CA ARG A 34 -15.53 -3.77 6.51
C ARG A 34 -15.92 -4.62 5.30
N ALA A 35 -16.47 -4.01 4.27
CA ALA A 35 -16.79 -4.71 3.04
C ALA A 35 -15.52 -5.17 2.30
N PHE A 36 -14.45 -4.39 2.37
CA PHE A 36 -13.17 -4.71 1.72
C PHE A 36 -12.35 -5.74 2.50
N ALA A 37 -12.53 -5.82 3.83
CA ALA A 37 -11.73 -6.69 4.67
C ALA A 37 -11.70 -8.16 4.21
N PRO A 38 -12.84 -8.80 3.91
CA PRO A 38 -12.79 -10.19 3.46
C PRO A 38 -12.13 -10.36 2.08
N VAL A 39 -12.23 -9.36 1.21
CA VAL A 39 -11.55 -9.38 -0.10
C VAL A 39 -10.04 -9.34 0.10
N PHE A 40 -9.57 -8.46 0.96
CA PHE A 40 -8.15 -8.29 1.28
C PHE A 40 -7.59 -9.55 1.96
N ASP A 41 -8.31 -10.07 2.96
CA ASP A 41 -7.92 -11.28 3.69
C ASP A 41 -7.82 -12.50 2.76
N ALA A 42 -8.79 -12.69 1.87
CA ALA A 42 -8.78 -13.80 0.92
C ALA A 42 -7.60 -13.70 -0.05
N ALA A 43 -7.29 -12.49 -0.51
CA ALA A 43 -6.13 -12.25 -1.38
C ALA A 43 -4.82 -12.58 -0.65
N SER A 44 -4.73 -12.28 0.64
CA SER A 44 -3.52 -12.60 1.42
C SER A 44 -3.24 -14.10 1.47
N ASP A 45 -4.28 -14.90 1.50
CA ASP A 45 -4.12 -16.37 1.49
C ASP A 45 -3.69 -16.89 0.12
N ARG A 46 -4.10 -16.20 -0.96
CA ARG A 46 -3.74 -16.60 -2.33
C ARG A 46 -2.32 -16.18 -2.72
N HIS A 47 -1.78 -15.16 -2.07
CA HIS A 47 -0.46 -14.59 -2.43
C HIS A 47 0.47 -14.58 -1.21
N PRO A 48 0.97 -15.75 -0.79
CA PRO A 48 1.78 -15.84 0.43
C PRO A 48 3.14 -15.15 0.33
N ASP A 49 3.58 -14.83 -0.88
CA ASP A 49 4.83 -14.11 -1.12
C ASP A 49 4.69 -12.59 -1.00
N ILE A 50 3.46 -12.09 -0.87
CA ILE A 50 3.17 -10.66 -0.73
C ILE A 50 2.82 -10.35 0.72
N LEU A 51 3.34 -9.22 1.23
CA LEU A 51 2.92 -8.72 2.53
C LEU A 51 1.57 -8.01 2.39
N PHE A 52 0.56 -8.47 3.12
CA PHE A 52 -0.73 -7.80 3.22
C PHE A 52 -0.82 -7.17 4.59
N GLY A 53 -0.60 -5.86 4.65
CA GLY A 53 -0.57 -5.12 5.90
C GLY A 53 -1.81 -4.28 6.11
N LYS A 54 -2.23 -4.16 7.36
CA LYS A 54 -3.38 -3.34 7.74
C LYS A 54 -2.95 -2.30 8.75
N VAL A 55 -3.33 -1.04 8.50
CA VAL A 55 -3.10 0.06 9.43
C VAL A 55 -4.45 0.53 9.96
N ASP A 56 -4.68 0.35 11.26
CA ASP A 56 -5.84 0.90 11.95
C ASP A 56 -5.60 2.40 12.17
N THR A 57 -6.31 3.22 11.43
CA THR A 57 -6.10 4.68 11.47
C THR A 57 -6.50 5.31 12.80
N GLU A 58 -7.33 4.63 13.59
CA GLU A 58 -7.70 5.11 14.92
C GLU A 58 -6.63 4.82 15.98
N ALA A 59 -5.96 3.67 15.84
CA ALA A 59 -4.88 3.29 16.74
C ALA A 59 -3.54 3.94 16.33
N GLU A 60 -3.27 4.04 15.02
CA GLU A 60 -2.01 4.54 14.47
C GLU A 60 -2.22 5.90 13.80
N THR A 61 -2.66 6.88 14.59
CA THR A 61 -2.99 8.21 14.08
C THR A 61 -1.78 8.92 13.49
N ALA A 62 -0.61 8.79 14.11
CA ALA A 62 0.61 9.41 13.60
C ALA A 62 1.02 8.82 12.25
N LEU A 63 0.89 7.50 12.10
CA LEU A 63 1.22 6.82 10.85
C LEU A 63 0.26 7.23 9.73
N ALA A 64 -1.04 7.27 10.02
CA ALA A 64 -2.04 7.71 9.05
C ALA A 64 -1.80 9.17 8.62
N SER A 65 -1.49 10.03 9.58
CA SER A 65 -1.20 11.44 9.31
C SER A 65 0.07 11.61 8.47
N ALA A 66 1.12 10.85 8.78
CA ALA A 66 2.37 10.90 8.02
C ALA A 66 2.17 10.52 6.55
N HIS A 67 1.24 9.63 6.27
CA HIS A 67 0.90 9.23 4.91
C HIS A 67 -0.25 10.04 4.30
N ARG A 68 -0.71 11.08 5.01
CA ARG A 68 -1.76 11.98 4.53
C ARG A 68 -3.04 11.23 4.13
N ILE A 69 -3.46 10.30 4.97
CA ILE A 69 -4.68 9.53 4.73
C ILE A 69 -5.88 10.40 5.07
N THR A 70 -6.63 10.80 4.05
CA THR A 70 -7.82 11.65 4.20
C THR A 70 -9.13 10.92 3.97
N SER A 71 -9.06 9.75 3.35
CA SER A 71 -10.23 8.90 3.08
C SER A 71 -9.88 7.46 3.40
N ILE A 72 -10.82 6.68 3.88
CA ILE A 72 -10.64 5.26 4.14
C ILE A 72 -11.80 4.47 3.52
N PRO A 73 -11.52 3.26 3.04
CA PRO A 73 -10.20 2.64 2.97
C PRO A 73 -9.31 3.33 1.93
N THR A 74 -8.01 3.35 2.17
CA THR A 74 -7.01 3.73 1.17
C THR A 74 -6.05 2.57 1.01
N LEU A 75 -5.82 2.17 -0.23
CA LEU A 75 -4.92 1.07 -0.54
C LEU A 75 -3.64 1.62 -1.14
N MET A 76 -2.51 1.17 -0.60
CA MET A 76 -1.18 1.47 -1.13
C MET A 76 -0.51 0.18 -1.57
N VAL A 77 0.26 0.26 -2.65
CA VAL A 77 1.15 -0.82 -3.08
C VAL A 77 2.57 -0.30 -3.08
N VAL A 78 3.44 -1.01 -2.38
CA VAL A 78 4.87 -0.72 -2.32
C VAL A 78 5.60 -1.89 -2.95
N ARG A 79 6.51 -1.62 -3.88
CA ARG A 79 7.33 -2.68 -4.47
C ARG A 79 8.79 -2.34 -4.33
N ASP A 80 9.56 -3.23 -3.69
CA ASP A 80 10.99 -3.05 -3.42
C ASP A 80 11.27 -1.71 -2.71
N GLY A 81 10.39 -1.34 -1.77
CA GLY A 81 10.51 -0.11 -1.01
C GLY A 81 9.99 1.14 -1.75
N VAL A 82 9.44 1.00 -2.95
CA VAL A 82 8.95 2.12 -3.76
C VAL A 82 7.42 2.12 -3.78
N LEU A 83 6.80 3.24 -3.44
CA LEU A 83 5.35 3.42 -3.54
C LEU A 83 4.97 3.51 -5.02
N VAL A 84 4.21 2.51 -5.51
CA VAL A 84 3.85 2.42 -6.93
C VAL A 84 2.36 2.64 -7.19
N TYR A 85 1.54 2.63 -6.14
CA TYR A 85 0.08 2.82 -6.28
C TYR A 85 -0.48 3.35 -4.96
N ARG A 86 -1.41 4.27 -5.06
CA ARG A 86 -2.14 4.80 -3.93
C ARG A 86 -3.50 5.33 -4.39
N GLN A 87 -4.58 4.72 -3.92
CA GLN A 87 -5.92 5.17 -4.25
C GLN A 87 -6.88 4.96 -3.07
N PRO A 88 -7.80 5.89 -2.82
CA PRO A 88 -8.87 5.67 -1.88
C PRO A 88 -9.94 4.77 -2.51
N GLY A 89 -10.68 4.08 -1.65
CA GLY A 89 -11.82 3.26 -2.04
C GLY A 89 -11.57 1.78 -1.96
N ALA A 90 -12.64 1.02 -1.74
CA ALA A 90 -12.61 -0.43 -1.72
C ALA A 90 -12.57 -0.97 -3.15
N LEU A 91 -11.81 -2.05 -3.34
CA LEU A 91 -11.77 -2.75 -4.63
C LEU A 91 -12.53 -4.07 -4.53
N ALA A 92 -13.16 -4.45 -5.63
CA ALA A 92 -13.71 -5.81 -5.76
C ALA A 92 -12.56 -6.78 -6.03
N GLU A 93 -12.79 -8.07 -5.77
CA GLU A 93 -11.76 -9.10 -5.94
C GLU A 93 -11.07 -9.07 -7.30
N PRO A 94 -11.78 -9.01 -8.46
CA PRO A 94 -11.10 -8.99 -9.74
C PRO A 94 -10.19 -7.78 -9.93
N GLN A 95 -10.60 -6.63 -9.39
CA GLN A 95 -9.81 -5.40 -9.48
C GLN A 95 -8.55 -5.48 -8.63
N LEU A 96 -8.66 -6.07 -7.44
CA LEU A 96 -7.51 -6.26 -6.57
C LEU A 96 -6.52 -7.24 -7.19
N GLU A 97 -7.00 -8.35 -7.78
CA GLU A 97 -6.13 -9.33 -8.43
C GLU A 97 -5.43 -8.72 -9.65
N LEU A 98 -6.11 -7.87 -10.41
CA LEU A 98 -5.50 -7.18 -11.54
C LEU A 98 -4.40 -6.22 -11.06
N LEU A 99 -4.63 -5.50 -9.97
CA LEU A 99 -3.64 -4.60 -9.38
C LEU A 99 -2.40 -5.37 -8.95
N ILE A 100 -2.57 -6.52 -8.30
CA ILE A 100 -1.46 -7.38 -7.88
C ILE A 100 -0.66 -7.86 -9.09
N GLU A 101 -1.35 -8.31 -10.14
CA GLU A 101 -0.70 -8.75 -11.38
C GLU A 101 0.14 -7.64 -11.98
N LYS A 102 -0.40 -6.43 -12.06
CA LYS A 102 0.33 -5.27 -12.58
C LYS A 102 1.53 -4.91 -11.72
N ALA A 103 1.40 -5.01 -10.40
CA ALA A 103 2.52 -4.76 -9.51
C ALA A 103 3.66 -5.78 -9.72
N ARG A 104 3.32 -7.04 -9.99
CA ARG A 104 4.31 -8.08 -10.28
C ARG A 104 5.04 -7.84 -11.61
N GLU A 105 4.36 -7.23 -12.59
CA GLU A 105 4.88 -7.01 -13.94
C GLU A 105 5.75 -5.75 -14.06
N LEU A 106 5.78 -4.90 -13.03
CA LEU A 106 6.55 -3.65 -13.10
C LEU A 106 8.04 -3.91 -13.32
N ASP A 107 8.62 -3.13 -14.24
CA ASP A 107 10.06 -3.03 -14.40
C ASP A 107 10.57 -2.00 -13.39
N MET A 108 11.15 -2.47 -12.30
CA MET A 108 11.57 -1.59 -11.21
C MET A 108 12.77 -0.73 -11.57
N ASP A 109 13.61 -1.16 -12.49
CA ASP A 109 14.69 -0.31 -12.99
C ASP A 109 14.14 0.90 -13.72
N ASP A 110 13.10 0.70 -14.53
CA ASP A 110 12.41 1.78 -15.23
C ASP A 110 11.70 2.72 -14.24
N VAL A 111 11.02 2.17 -13.25
CA VAL A 111 10.36 2.96 -12.20
C VAL A 111 11.37 3.85 -11.48
N ARG A 112 12.52 3.30 -11.11
CA ARG A 112 13.57 4.05 -10.41
C ARG A 112 14.14 5.16 -11.29
N ARG A 113 14.31 4.90 -12.59
CA ARG A 113 14.77 5.93 -13.53
C ARG A 113 13.78 7.08 -13.62
N GLN A 114 12.48 6.80 -13.69
CA GLN A 114 11.43 7.82 -13.74
C GLN A 114 11.41 8.66 -12.48
N LEU A 115 11.56 8.02 -11.30
CA LEU A 115 11.62 8.73 -10.02
C LEU A 115 12.85 9.62 -9.93
N ALA A 116 14.00 9.15 -10.38
CA ALA A 116 15.23 9.93 -10.39
C ALA A 116 15.09 11.17 -11.29
N ASN A 117 14.48 11.02 -12.45
CA ASN A 117 14.22 12.14 -13.36
C ASN A 117 13.26 13.16 -12.75
N THR A 118 12.22 12.68 -12.07
CA THR A 118 11.28 13.56 -11.36
C THR A 118 11.97 14.34 -10.25
N CYS A 119 12.83 13.68 -9.48
CA CYS A 119 13.60 14.33 -8.41
C CYS A 119 14.54 15.41 -8.97
N LEU A 120 15.19 15.13 -10.09
CA LEU A 120 16.08 16.09 -10.75
C LEU A 120 15.32 17.31 -11.23
N LEU A 121 14.12 17.13 -11.79
CA LEU A 121 13.27 18.22 -12.22
C LEU A 121 12.85 19.11 -11.05
N TYR A 122 12.46 18.51 -9.94
CA TYR A 122 12.12 19.25 -8.73
C TYR A 122 13.30 20.04 -8.21
N THR A 123 14.48 19.45 -8.19
CA THR A 123 15.70 20.10 -7.74
C THR A 123 16.01 21.30 -8.62
N SER A 124 15.85 21.18 -9.93
CA SER A 124 16.07 22.28 -10.88
C SER A 124 15.09 23.42 -10.65
N ASP A 125 13.84 23.13 -10.38
CA ASP A 125 12.81 24.13 -10.13
C ASP A 125 13.04 24.85 -8.81
N ALA A 126 13.61 24.18 -7.83
CA ALA A 126 13.89 24.75 -6.52
C ALA A 126 15.11 25.67 -6.50
N ALA A 127 15.93 25.57 -7.50
CA ALA A 127 17.11 26.41 -7.63
C ALA A 127 16.76 27.76 -8.24
#